data_4084c1dd5201bf00a8b6bfe8c7d48c2a
#
_entry.id   4084c1dd5201bf00a8b6bfe8c7d48c2a
#
_cell.length_a   1.000
_cell.length_b   1.000
_cell.length_c   1.000
_cell.angle_alpha   90.00
_cell.angle_beta   90.00
_cell.angle_gamma   90.00
#
_symmetry.space_group_name_H-M   'P 1'
#
loop_
_entity.id
_entity.type
_entity.pdbx_description
1 polymer ?
#
loop_
_entity_poly.entity_id
_entity_poly.type
_entity_poly.pdbx_seq_one_letter_code
_entity_poly.pdbx_strand_id
1 'polypeptide(L)'
;MAKEKFERSKPHCNIGTIGHVDHGKTTLTAAITKVLAEKGEAQFVDYANIDKAPEERARGITINTSHVEYETENRHYAHVDCPGHADYVKNMITGAAQMDGAILVVSAADGPMPQTREHILLARQVGVPAIVVYMNKVDQVDDPELLELVEMEIRDLLTSYGFPGDETPIIKGSALAVLENGDPKIGHDSIIELMKAVDSYIPQPARPMDQPFLMPIEDVFSISGRGTVVTGRVERGVIHVGDEIEIVGIKPTSKTTCTGIEMFRKLLDEGEAGDNIGVLLRGTKREEVERGQVLAAPGTITPHTDFVSECYILTKEEGGRHTPFFSNYRPQFYFRTTDVTGTIELPEGTEMVMPGDNVKITVQLLHPIAMSEGLRFAIREGGHTVGAGVVSKIIK
;
A
#
# COMPACT_ATOMS: atom_id res chain seq x y z
N MET A 1 -2.49 13.04 -30.58
CA MET A 1 -1.27 13.69 -30.05
C MET A 1 -0.33 12.60 -29.58
N ALA A 2 0.98 12.73 -29.82
CA ALA A 2 1.95 11.82 -29.24
C ALA A 2 1.93 11.98 -27.72
N LYS A 3 1.99 10.88 -26.96
CA LYS A 3 2.12 10.95 -25.50
C LYS A 3 3.49 11.53 -25.14
N GLU A 4 3.54 12.34 -24.10
CA GLU A 4 4.78 12.87 -23.55
C GLU A 4 5.63 11.73 -22.98
N LYS A 5 6.95 11.92 -22.99
CA LYS A 5 7.91 11.00 -22.38
C LYS A 5 8.14 11.44 -20.94
N PHE A 6 8.20 10.49 -20.01
CA PHE A 6 8.54 10.75 -18.63
C PHE A 6 10.03 11.02 -18.51
N GLU A 7 10.41 12.10 -17.82
CA GLU A 7 11.80 12.43 -17.53
C GLU A 7 12.08 12.25 -16.03
N ARG A 8 13.07 11.42 -15.69
CA ARG A 8 13.49 11.19 -14.30
C ARG A 8 14.44 12.30 -13.84
N SER A 9 13.89 13.43 -13.43
CA SER A 9 14.65 14.59 -12.96
C SER A 9 14.97 14.58 -11.47
N LYS A 10 14.17 13.86 -10.67
CA LYS A 10 14.24 13.81 -9.21
C LYS A 10 14.15 12.37 -8.69
N PRO A 11 14.70 12.06 -7.48
CA PRO A 11 14.48 10.78 -6.83
C PRO A 11 12.99 10.49 -6.64
N HIS A 12 12.57 9.27 -6.99
CA HIS A 12 11.17 8.85 -6.88
C HIS A 12 10.88 8.22 -5.52
N CYS A 13 9.72 8.55 -4.94
CA CYS A 13 9.24 8.00 -3.68
C CYS A 13 7.75 7.72 -3.77
N ASN A 14 7.33 6.53 -3.35
CA ASN A 14 5.92 6.18 -3.24
C ASN A 14 5.44 6.48 -1.83
N ILE A 15 4.45 7.33 -1.71
CA ILE A 15 3.83 7.69 -0.44
C ILE A 15 2.33 7.42 -0.52
N GLY A 16 1.66 7.28 0.62
CA GLY A 16 0.21 7.18 0.59
C GLY A 16 -0.44 7.59 1.87
N THR A 17 -1.74 7.87 1.78
CA THR A 17 -2.59 8.18 2.93
C THR A 17 -3.22 6.92 3.51
N ILE A 18 -3.09 6.75 4.82
CA ILE A 18 -3.71 5.70 5.63
C ILE A 18 -4.46 6.32 6.81
N GLY A 19 -5.38 5.58 7.41
CA GLY A 19 -6.16 6.05 8.57
C GLY A 19 -7.64 5.71 8.46
N HIS A 20 -8.40 6.06 9.49
CA HIS A 20 -9.81 5.73 9.61
C HIS A 20 -10.67 6.33 8.48
N VAL A 21 -11.84 5.73 8.21
CA VAL A 21 -12.86 6.33 7.34
C VAL A 21 -13.27 7.70 7.90
N ASP A 22 -13.62 8.64 7.03
CA ASP A 22 -14.01 10.02 7.36
C ASP A 22 -12.96 10.90 8.08
N HIS A 23 -11.73 10.43 8.29
CA HIS A 23 -10.64 11.28 8.81
C HIS A 23 -10.07 12.25 7.77
N GLY A 24 -10.52 12.16 6.50
CA GLY A 24 -10.19 13.13 5.45
C GLY A 24 -8.94 12.81 4.62
N LYS A 25 -8.62 11.52 4.40
CA LYS A 25 -7.49 11.07 3.57
C LYS A 25 -7.56 11.61 2.15
N THR A 26 -8.66 11.37 1.45
CA THR A 26 -8.88 11.84 0.07
C THR A 26 -8.93 13.37 0.00
N THR A 27 -9.52 14.02 1.02
CA THR A 27 -9.51 15.49 1.15
C THR A 27 -8.09 16.02 1.29
N LEU A 28 -7.25 15.36 2.08
CA LEU A 28 -5.83 15.72 2.23
C LEU A 28 -5.07 15.53 0.91
N THR A 29 -5.31 14.42 0.21
CA THR A 29 -4.70 14.17 -1.11
C THR A 29 -5.06 15.29 -2.11
N ALA A 30 -6.32 15.70 -2.16
CA ALA A 30 -6.75 16.84 -2.98
C ALA A 30 -6.10 18.16 -2.55
N ALA A 31 -5.99 18.41 -1.23
CA ALA A 31 -5.35 19.60 -0.68
C ALA A 31 -3.86 19.67 -1.03
N ILE A 32 -3.13 18.57 -0.94
CA ILE A 32 -1.72 18.49 -1.34
C ILE A 32 -1.56 18.88 -2.82
N THR A 33 -2.36 18.26 -3.71
CA THR A 33 -2.28 18.56 -5.15
C THR A 33 -2.63 20.01 -5.44
N LYS A 34 -3.58 20.62 -4.70
CA LYS A 34 -3.94 22.04 -4.85
C LYS A 34 -2.79 22.97 -4.49
N VAL A 35 -2.20 22.79 -3.31
CA VAL A 35 -1.10 23.65 -2.82
C VAL A 35 0.15 23.51 -3.70
N LEU A 36 0.50 22.30 -4.13
CA LEU A 36 1.65 22.07 -5.00
C LEU A 36 1.40 22.56 -6.43
N ALA A 37 0.15 22.54 -6.93
CA ALA A 37 -0.20 23.09 -8.23
C ALA A 37 0.01 24.61 -8.29
N GLU A 38 -0.19 25.34 -7.20
CA GLU A 38 0.09 26.79 -7.11
C GLU A 38 1.57 27.10 -7.31
N LYS A 39 2.47 26.13 -7.02
CA LYS A 39 3.91 26.22 -7.27
C LYS A 39 4.34 25.66 -8.61
N GLY A 40 3.43 25.06 -9.39
CA GLY A 40 3.74 24.36 -10.64
C GLY A 40 4.34 22.96 -10.44
N GLU A 41 4.25 22.42 -9.22
CA GLU A 41 4.83 21.12 -8.81
C GLU A 41 3.81 19.97 -8.88
N ALA A 42 2.57 20.25 -9.26
CA ALA A 42 1.50 19.27 -9.46
C ALA A 42 0.46 19.73 -10.48
N GLN A 43 -0.39 18.79 -10.92
CA GLN A 43 -1.70 19.12 -11.47
C GLN A 43 -2.74 18.98 -10.37
N PHE A 44 -3.55 20.03 -10.14
CA PHE A 44 -4.62 19.93 -9.16
C PHE A 44 -5.61 18.83 -9.54
N VAL A 45 -5.85 17.90 -8.61
CA VAL A 45 -6.84 16.84 -8.74
C VAL A 45 -7.92 17.06 -7.69
N ASP A 46 -9.11 17.45 -8.17
CA ASP A 46 -10.26 17.62 -7.30
C ASP A 46 -10.68 16.29 -6.66
N TYR A 47 -11.26 16.35 -5.45
CA TYR A 47 -11.77 15.20 -4.69
C TYR A 47 -12.60 14.24 -5.56
N ALA A 48 -13.55 14.78 -6.34
CA ALA A 48 -14.41 13.99 -7.25
C ALA A 48 -13.64 13.29 -8.39
N ASN A 49 -12.38 13.67 -8.63
CA ASN A 49 -11.51 13.05 -9.63
C ASN A 49 -10.52 12.07 -9.03
N ILE A 50 -10.39 12.01 -7.71
CA ILE A 50 -9.66 10.98 -6.96
C ILE A 50 -10.58 9.76 -6.81
N ASP A 51 -11.75 9.93 -6.20
CA ASP A 51 -12.80 8.91 -6.07
C ASP A 51 -13.69 8.90 -7.33
N LYS A 52 -13.29 8.13 -8.34
CA LYS A 52 -13.90 8.18 -9.69
C LYS A 52 -15.09 7.24 -9.87
N ALA A 53 -15.13 6.12 -9.12
CA ALA A 53 -16.15 5.12 -9.31
C ALA A 53 -17.53 5.65 -8.88
N PRO A 54 -18.61 5.32 -9.61
CA PRO A 54 -19.97 5.75 -9.23
C PRO A 54 -20.36 5.36 -7.81
N GLU A 55 -19.89 4.20 -7.33
CA GLU A 55 -20.17 3.71 -5.97
C GLU A 55 -19.40 4.51 -4.92
N GLU A 56 -18.16 4.92 -5.19
CA GLU A 56 -17.35 5.78 -4.31
C GLU A 56 -18.04 7.13 -4.11
N ARG A 57 -18.49 7.75 -5.21
CA ARG A 57 -19.21 9.02 -5.18
C ARG A 57 -20.55 8.92 -4.47
N ALA A 58 -21.30 7.82 -4.68
CA ALA A 58 -22.60 7.62 -4.07
C ALA A 58 -22.53 7.40 -2.55
N ARG A 59 -21.45 6.78 -2.08
CA ARG A 59 -21.22 6.47 -0.66
C ARG A 59 -20.36 7.49 0.06
N GLY A 60 -19.62 8.34 -0.66
CA GLY A 60 -18.65 9.29 -0.12
C GLY A 60 -17.44 8.62 0.53
N ILE A 61 -17.07 7.42 0.11
CA ILE A 61 -15.95 6.63 0.64
C ILE A 61 -15.08 6.10 -0.47
N THR A 62 -13.76 6.06 -0.26
CA THR A 62 -12.80 5.43 -1.16
C THR A 62 -12.93 3.91 -1.06
N ILE A 63 -13.10 3.24 -2.20
CA ILE A 63 -13.20 1.77 -2.31
C ILE A 63 -11.90 1.20 -2.89
N ASN A 64 -11.43 1.78 -3.99
CA ASN A 64 -10.21 1.37 -4.67
C ASN A 64 -9.07 2.35 -4.38
N THR A 65 -7.83 1.87 -4.45
CA THR A 65 -6.66 2.75 -4.40
C THR A 65 -6.65 3.68 -5.60
N SER A 66 -6.37 4.96 -5.36
CA SER A 66 -6.20 5.95 -6.41
C SER A 66 -4.77 6.48 -6.38
N HIS A 67 -4.20 6.73 -7.56
CA HIS A 67 -2.84 7.23 -7.69
C HIS A 67 -2.84 8.64 -8.23
N VAL A 68 -2.13 9.55 -7.57
CA VAL A 68 -1.86 10.91 -8.01
C VAL A 68 -0.36 11.17 -8.04
N GLU A 69 0.08 12.06 -8.94
CA GLU A 69 1.46 12.45 -9.14
C GLU A 69 1.67 13.89 -8.68
N TYR A 70 2.75 14.14 -7.96
CA TYR A 70 3.21 15.49 -7.64
C TYR A 70 4.70 15.50 -7.31
N GLU A 71 5.27 16.70 -7.21
CA GLU A 71 6.68 16.90 -6.89
C GLU A 71 6.84 17.90 -5.74
N THR A 72 8.01 17.83 -5.10
CA THR A 72 8.57 18.90 -4.30
C THR A 72 9.89 19.36 -4.95
N GLU A 73 10.58 20.32 -4.36
CA GLU A 73 11.93 20.69 -4.82
C GLU A 73 12.88 19.47 -4.82
N ASN A 74 12.68 18.52 -3.89
CA ASN A 74 13.63 17.44 -3.62
C ASN A 74 13.26 16.11 -4.26
N ARG A 75 11.96 15.80 -4.44
CA ARG A 75 11.47 14.47 -4.82
C ARG A 75 10.27 14.52 -5.76
N HIS A 76 10.16 13.47 -6.56
CA HIS A 76 8.96 13.12 -7.31
C HIS A 76 8.17 12.07 -6.53
N TYR A 77 6.87 12.27 -6.36
CA TYR A 77 6.00 11.40 -5.58
C TYR A 77 4.92 10.74 -6.43
N ALA A 78 4.78 9.42 -6.29
CA ALA A 78 3.55 8.72 -6.56
C ALA A 78 2.77 8.58 -5.24
N HIS A 79 1.59 9.17 -5.17
CA HIS A 79 0.76 9.14 -3.98
C HIS A 79 -0.40 8.15 -4.17
N VAL A 80 -0.51 7.20 -3.24
CA VAL A 80 -1.56 6.19 -3.19
C VAL A 80 -2.59 6.60 -2.15
N ASP A 81 -3.79 6.99 -2.59
CA ASP A 81 -4.91 7.21 -1.66
C ASP A 81 -5.58 5.88 -1.34
N CYS A 82 -5.55 5.47 -0.06
CA CYS A 82 -6.04 4.19 0.39
C CYS A 82 -7.45 4.29 0.98
N PRO A 83 -8.30 3.24 0.77
CA PRO A 83 -9.59 3.17 1.44
C PRO A 83 -9.43 3.12 2.96
N GLY A 84 -10.39 3.72 3.68
CA GLY A 84 -10.40 3.73 5.15
C GLY A 84 -11.36 2.72 5.77
N HIS A 85 -12.33 2.21 5.00
CA HIS A 85 -13.38 1.34 5.51
C HIS A 85 -12.91 -0.12 5.66
N ALA A 86 -13.32 -0.77 6.73
CA ALA A 86 -12.94 -2.15 7.06
C ALA A 86 -13.24 -3.17 5.93
N ASP A 87 -14.32 -2.98 5.17
CA ASP A 87 -14.69 -3.87 4.06
C ASP A 87 -13.66 -3.87 2.92
N TYR A 88 -12.84 -2.81 2.81
CA TYR A 88 -11.87 -2.61 1.72
C TYR A 88 -10.41 -2.76 2.17
N VAL A 89 -10.17 -3.38 3.31
CA VAL A 89 -8.82 -3.59 3.87
C VAL A 89 -7.91 -4.33 2.88
N LYS A 90 -8.44 -5.22 2.04
CA LYS A 90 -7.65 -5.86 0.97
C LYS A 90 -7.01 -4.84 0.02
N ASN A 91 -7.76 -3.83 -0.40
CA ASN A 91 -7.26 -2.75 -1.25
C ASN A 91 -6.28 -1.85 -0.49
N MET A 92 -6.55 -1.61 0.81
CA MET A 92 -5.61 -0.89 1.69
C MET A 92 -4.26 -1.61 1.81
N ILE A 93 -4.26 -2.94 2.05
CA ILE A 93 -3.03 -3.75 2.13
C ILE A 93 -2.24 -3.66 0.82
N THR A 94 -2.94 -3.79 -0.31
CA THR A 94 -2.32 -3.67 -1.64
C THR A 94 -1.69 -2.29 -1.85
N GLY A 95 -2.39 -1.22 -1.47
CA GLY A 95 -1.86 0.14 -1.55
C GLY A 95 -0.68 0.35 -0.62
N ALA A 96 -0.78 -0.08 0.64
CA ALA A 96 0.29 0.06 1.62
C ALA A 96 1.57 -0.71 1.23
N ALA A 97 1.44 -1.86 0.59
CA ALA A 97 2.58 -2.63 0.09
C ALA A 97 3.41 -1.89 -0.99
N GLN A 98 2.84 -0.87 -1.62
CA GLN A 98 3.52 -0.03 -2.61
C GLN A 98 4.29 1.13 -1.99
N MET A 99 4.03 1.48 -0.73
CA MET A 99 4.53 2.70 -0.10
C MET A 99 5.97 2.56 0.39
N ASP A 100 6.74 3.59 0.15
CA ASP A 100 8.07 3.81 0.74
C ASP A 100 7.96 4.63 2.04
N GLY A 101 6.80 5.21 2.30
CA GLY A 101 6.42 5.92 3.51
C GLY A 101 4.91 6.18 3.52
N ALA A 102 4.33 6.44 4.67
CA ALA A 102 2.91 6.72 4.78
C ALA A 102 2.62 8.04 5.50
N ILE A 103 1.51 8.68 5.14
CA ILE A 103 0.89 9.78 5.88
C ILE A 103 -0.30 9.19 6.63
N LEU A 104 -0.20 9.12 7.95
CA LEU A 104 -1.31 8.72 8.81
C LEU A 104 -2.21 9.93 9.05
N VAL A 105 -3.46 9.84 8.62
CA VAL A 105 -4.45 10.91 8.80
C VAL A 105 -5.35 10.57 9.98
N VAL A 106 -5.33 11.44 10.99
CA VAL A 106 -6.16 11.29 12.20
C VAL A 106 -6.97 12.56 12.40
N SER A 107 -8.27 12.44 12.60
CA SER A 107 -9.13 13.56 12.97
C SER A 107 -8.80 14.04 14.39
N ALA A 108 -8.53 15.34 14.57
CA ALA A 108 -8.31 15.93 15.86
C ALA A 108 -9.53 15.87 16.79
N ALA A 109 -10.73 15.84 16.21
CA ALA A 109 -11.99 15.77 16.96
C ALA A 109 -12.30 14.35 17.46
N ASP A 110 -11.92 13.31 16.69
CA ASP A 110 -12.26 11.93 16.98
C ASP A 110 -11.12 11.13 17.62
N GLY A 111 -9.86 11.58 17.44
CA GLY A 111 -8.67 10.84 17.85
C GLY A 111 -8.44 9.54 17.07
N PRO A 112 -7.54 8.67 17.52
CA PRO A 112 -7.28 7.37 16.91
C PRO A 112 -8.48 6.43 17.04
N MET A 113 -9.02 5.97 15.91
CA MET A 113 -10.18 5.10 15.78
C MET A 113 -9.75 3.65 15.44
N PRO A 114 -10.64 2.64 15.45
CA PRO A 114 -10.26 1.25 15.24
C PRO A 114 -9.48 0.99 13.95
N GLN A 115 -9.89 1.56 12.80
CA GLN A 115 -9.15 1.39 11.55
C GLN A 115 -7.80 2.13 11.56
N THR A 116 -7.64 3.18 12.37
CA THR A 116 -6.33 3.83 12.58
C THR A 116 -5.32 2.81 13.10
N ARG A 117 -5.70 2.05 14.13
CA ARG A 117 -4.89 0.98 14.73
C ARG A 117 -4.57 -0.13 13.72
N GLU A 118 -5.58 -0.61 13.01
CA GLU A 118 -5.42 -1.65 11.99
C GLU A 118 -4.50 -1.19 10.85
N HIS A 119 -4.64 0.05 10.38
CA HIS A 119 -3.80 0.56 9.30
C HIS A 119 -2.33 0.73 9.70
N ILE A 120 -2.04 1.17 10.92
CA ILE A 120 -0.65 1.24 11.43
C ILE A 120 -0.05 -0.17 11.50
N LEU A 121 -0.80 -1.13 12.05
CA LEU A 121 -0.39 -2.54 12.12
C LEU A 121 -0.08 -3.10 10.74
N LEU A 122 -1.00 -2.93 9.78
CA LEU A 122 -0.84 -3.42 8.42
C LEU A 122 0.32 -2.74 7.70
N ALA A 123 0.50 -1.42 7.84
CA ALA A 123 1.65 -0.70 7.30
C ALA A 123 2.96 -1.30 7.82
N ARG A 124 3.04 -1.60 9.12
CA ARG A 124 4.20 -2.26 9.72
C ARG A 124 4.45 -3.64 9.12
N GLN A 125 3.39 -4.44 8.94
CA GLN A 125 3.48 -5.81 8.40
C GLN A 125 3.94 -5.85 6.95
N VAL A 126 3.43 -4.95 6.10
CA VAL A 126 3.86 -4.87 4.69
C VAL A 126 5.23 -4.20 4.52
N GLY A 127 5.80 -3.67 5.60
CA GLY A 127 7.15 -3.14 5.63
C GLY A 127 7.29 -1.66 5.30
N VAL A 128 6.24 -0.85 5.50
CA VAL A 128 6.36 0.61 5.43
C VAL A 128 7.40 1.08 6.45
N PRO A 129 8.49 1.73 6.04
CA PRO A 129 9.61 2.01 6.94
C PRO A 129 9.38 3.19 7.88
N ALA A 130 8.58 4.18 7.46
CA ALA A 130 8.33 5.40 8.23
C ALA A 130 6.93 5.96 7.99
N ILE A 131 6.38 6.60 9.03
CA ILE A 131 5.07 7.27 9.01
C ILE A 131 5.26 8.73 9.41
N VAL A 132 4.61 9.65 8.71
CA VAL A 132 4.39 11.04 9.11
C VAL A 132 2.91 11.19 9.45
N VAL A 133 2.55 11.95 10.47
CA VAL A 133 1.15 12.13 10.88
C VAL A 133 0.63 13.48 10.44
N TYR A 134 -0.57 13.49 9.87
CA TYR A 134 -1.36 14.70 9.69
C TYR A 134 -2.60 14.65 10.58
N MET A 135 -2.58 15.45 11.66
CA MET A 135 -3.72 15.65 12.55
C MET A 135 -4.68 16.63 11.88
N ASN A 136 -5.68 16.08 11.21
CA ASN A 136 -6.64 16.80 10.39
C ASN A 136 -7.82 17.35 11.21
N LYS A 137 -8.59 18.26 10.63
CA LYS A 137 -9.81 18.84 11.21
C LYS A 137 -9.56 19.62 12.51
N VAL A 138 -8.40 20.26 12.65
CA VAL A 138 -8.13 21.09 13.85
C VAL A 138 -9.05 22.32 13.95
N ASP A 139 -9.68 22.71 12.83
CA ASP A 139 -10.73 23.72 12.77
C ASP A 139 -11.99 23.36 13.57
N GLN A 140 -12.17 22.10 13.94
CA GLN A 140 -13.31 21.61 14.72
C GLN A 140 -13.02 21.51 16.23
N VAL A 141 -11.81 21.85 16.67
CA VAL A 141 -11.36 21.74 18.07
C VAL A 141 -10.86 23.06 18.58
N ASP A 142 -11.62 23.66 19.47
CA ASP A 142 -11.28 24.95 20.09
C ASP A 142 -10.34 24.81 21.30
N ASP A 143 -10.25 23.62 21.89
CA ASP A 143 -9.47 23.36 23.10
C ASP A 143 -8.05 22.85 22.74
N PRO A 144 -6.99 23.63 23.03
CA PRO A 144 -5.61 23.21 22.81
C PRO A 144 -5.19 21.97 23.62
N GLU A 145 -5.75 21.78 24.83
CA GLU A 145 -5.42 20.61 25.67
C GLU A 145 -5.91 19.31 25.02
N LEU A 146 -7.04 19.36 24.32
CA LEU A 146 -7.54 18.20 23.56
C LEU A 146 -6.60 17.84 22.40
N LEU A 147 -6.06 18.84 21.70
CA LEU A 147 -5.08 18.59 20.64
C LEU A 147 -3.81 17.94 21.16
N GLU A 148 -3.33 18.35 22.34
CA GLU A 148 -2.17 17.73 22.97
C GLU A 148 -2.45 16.29 23.42
N LEU A 149 -3.64 16.02 23.95
CA LEU A 149 -4.07 14.69 24.36
C LEU A 149 -4.13 13.72 23.15
N VAL A 150 -4.74 14.16 22.05
CA VAL A 150 -4.81 13.37 20.82
C VAL A 150 -3.41 13.11 20.24
N GLU A 151 -2.52 14.12 20.28
CA GLU A 151 -1.12 13.94 19.86
C GLU A 151 -0.41 12.88 20.70
N MET A 152 -0.58 12.91 22.02
CA MET A 152 -0.01 11.94 22.95
C MET A 152 -0.52 10.51 22.65
N GLU A 153 -1.82 10.37 22.45
CA GLU A 153 -2.43 9.07 22.10
C GLU A 153 -1.90 8.51 20.77
N ILE A 154 -1.69 9.36 19.77
CA ILE A 154 -1.09 8.96 18.49
C ILE A 154 0.35 8.48 18.69
N ARG A 155 1.17 9.16 19.47
CA ARG A 155 2.56 8.81 19.76
C ARG A 155 2.66 7.47 20.48
N ASP A 156 1.84 7.26 21.49
CA ASP A 156 1.75 6.00 22.24
C ASP A 156 1.33 4.85 21.32
N LEU A 157 0.36 5.10 20.46
CA LEU A 157 -0.12 4.11 19.50
C LEU A 157 0.97 3.72 18.50
N LEU A 158 1.68 4.68 17.91
CA LEU A 158 2.79 4.42 16.99
C LEU A 158 3.89 3.61 17.67
N THR A 159 4.25 3.97 18.90
CA THR A 159 5.26 3.26 19.71
C THR A 159 4.84 1.81 19.97
N SER A 160 3.57 1.56 20.28
CA SER A 160 3.05 0.21 20.54
C SER A 160 3.15 -0.72 19.31
N TYR A 161 3.10 -0.16 18.11
CA TYR A 161 3.28 -0.90 16.85
C TYR A 161 4.72 -0.86 16.30
N GLY A 162 5.68 -0.37 17.08
CA GLY A 162 7.11 -0.41 16.75
C GLY A 162 7.58 0.68 15.79
N PHE A 163 6.84 1.78 15.67
CA PHE A 163 7.30 3.02 15.05
C PHE A 163 7.86 3.96 16.13
N PRO A 164 8.82 4.86 15.80
CA PRO A 164 9.39 5.78 16.77
C PRO A 164 8.42 6.94 17.08
N GLY A 165 7.40 6.70 17.91
CA GLY A 165 6.31 7.64 18.17
C GLY A 165 6.77 9.01 18.62
N ASP A 166 7.79 9.09 19.49
CA ASP A 166 8.34 10.38 20.00
C ASP A 166 9.03 11.20 18.90
N GLU A 167 9.67 10.53 17.92
CA GLU A 167 10.41 11.18 16.84
C GLU A 167 9.54 11.45 15.61
N THR A 168 8.36 10.81 15.53
CA THR A 168 7.47 10.93 14.39
C THR A 168 6.93 12.35 14.26
N PRO A 169 7.09 13.02 13.09
CA PRO A 169 6.51 14.34 12.86
C PRO A 169 4.97 14.27 12.87
N ILE A 170 4.35 15.16 13.65
CA ILE A 170 2.89 15.33 13.70
C ILE A 170 2.56 16.76 13.32
N ILE A 171 1.93 16.93 12.16
CA ILE A 171 1.53 18.21 11.61
C ILE A 171 0.04 18.41 11.89
N LYS A 172 -0.33 19.57 12.45
CA LYS A 172 -1.70 19.95 12.78
C LYS A 172 -2.27 20.84 11.69
N GLY A 173 -3.44 20.49 11.14
CA GLY A 173 -4.03 21.29 10.07
C GLY A 173 -5.46 20.92 9.73
N SER A 174 -5.98 21.59 8.71
CA SER A 174 -7.30 21.32 8.11
C SER A 174 -7.17 21.25 6.59
N ALA A 175 -7.30 20.04 6.05
CA ALA A 175 -7.30 19.83 4.60
C ALA A 175 -8.50 20.52 3.92
N LEU A 176 -9.63 20.61 4.62
CA LEU A 176 -10.83 21.29 4.13
C LEU A 176 -10.60 22.80 3.99
N ALA A 177 -9.90 23.43 4.96
CA ALA A 177 -9.56 24.85 4.90
C ALA A 177 -8.74 25.20 3.65
N VAL A 178 -7.91 24.29 3.13
CA VAL A 178 -7.23 24.49 1.84
C VAL A 178 -8.23 24.56 0.70
N LEU A 179 -9.16 23.61 0.62
CA LEU A 179 -10.11 23.51 -0.49
C LEU A 179 -11.10 24.66 -0.50
N GLU A 180 -11.51 25.15 0.66
CA GLU A 180 -12.45 26.25 0.85
C GLU A 180 -11.78 27.64 0.91
N ASN A 181 -10.44 27.72 0.77
CA ASN A 181 -9.64 28.95 0.92
C ASN A 181 -9.86 29.62 2.29
N GLY A 182 -9.91 28.79 3.35
CA GLY A 182 -10.03 29.23 4.75
C GLY A 182 -8.73 29.78 5.34
N ASP A 183 -8.56 29.67 6.67
CA ASP A 183 -7.35 30.15 7.35
C ASP A 183 -6.08 29.49 6.78
N PRO A 184 -5.16 30.25 6.19
CA PRO A 184 -3.96 29.72 5.57
C PRO A 184 -3.03 29.02 6.56
N LYS A 185 -3.02 29.39 7.84
CA LYS A 185 -2.13 28.80 8.85
C LYS A 185 -2.41 27.32 9.08
N ILE A 186 -3.69 26.97 9.24
CA ILE A 186 -4.12 25.58 9.43
C ILE A 186 -4.39 24.88 8.09
N GLY A 187 -4.54 25.63 7.00
CA GLY A 187 -4.73 25.15 5.65
C GLY A 187 -3.42 25.05 4.88
N HIS A 188 -3.17 26.01 3.99
CA HIS A 188 -2.03 26.06 3.06
C HIS A 188 -0.68 25.82 3.74
N ASP A 189 -0.39 26.54 4.84
CA ASP A 189 0.92 26.46 5.50
C ASP A 189 1.14 25.09 6.13
N SER A 190 0.09 24.46 6.67
CA SER A 190 0.17 23.11 7.22
C SER A 190 0.50 22.06 6.16
N ILE A 191 0.02 22.20 4.92
CA ILE A 191 0.38 21.31 3.81
C ILE A 191 1.85 21.49 3.43
N ILE A 192 2.35 22.73 3.39
CA ILE A 192 3.78 22.98 3.14
C ILE A 192 4.65 22.36 4.23
N GLU A 193 4.24 22.46 5.50
CA GLU A 193 4.93 21.84 6.62
C GLU A 193 4.90 20.31 6.52
N LEU A 194 3.75 19.73 6.17
CA LEU A 194 3.61 18.31 5.93
C LEU A 194 4.59 17.82 4.85
N MET A 195 4.63 18.51 3.71
CA MET A 195 5.51 18.09 2.61
C MET A 195 6.99 18.22 2.96
N LYS A 196 7.39 19.23 3.74
CA LYS A 196 8.74 19.34 4.29
C LYS A 196 9.07 18.18 5.25
N ALA A 197 8.13 17.81 6.11
CA ALA A 197 8.30 16.67 7.01
C ALA A 197 8.42 15.36 6.23
N VAL A 198 7.61 15.15 5.20
CA VAL A 198 7.67 13.99 4.29
C VAL A 198 9.04 13.93 3.59
N ASP A 199 9.51 15.04 3.03
CA ASP A 199 10.80 15.12 2.35
C ASP A 199 11.99 14.76 3.26
N SER A 200 11.93 15.20 4.51
CA SER A 200 13.04 15.06 5.46
C SER A 200 13.01 13.77 6.28
N TYR A 201 11.83 13.32 6.66
CA TYR A 201 11.66 12.18 7.59
C TYR A 201 11.52 10.83 6.89
N ILE A 202 10.81 10.78 5.75
CA ILE A 202 10.69 9.53 4.98
C ILE A 202 12.05 9.23 4.32
N PRO A 203 12.68 8.07 4.60
CA PRO A 203 13.98 7.74 4.02
C PRO A 203 13.88 7.59 2.49
N GLN A 204 14.97 7.93 1.78
CA GLN A 204 15.06 7.60 0.36
C GLN A 204 15.10 6.08 0.22
N PRO A 205 14.14 5.46 -0.48
CA PRO A 205 14.07 4.01 -0.56
C PRO A 205 15.24 3.44 -1.37
N ALA A 206 15.79 2.33 -0.89
CA ALA A 206 16.73 1.53 -1.68
C ALA A 206 15.98 0.86 -2.84
N ARG A 207 16.57 0.95 -4.05
CA ARG A 207 16.00 0.36 -5.26
C ARG A 207 16.86 -0.82 -5.71
N PRO A 208 16.38 -2.08 -5.55
CA PRO A 208 17.14 -3.26 -5.97
C PRO A 208 17.11 -3.44 -7.49
N MET A 209 17.84 -2.58 -8.21
CA MET A 209 17.90 -2.53 -9.67
C MET A 209 18.72 -3.67 -10.28
N ASP A 210 19.66 -4.22 -9.53
CA ASP A 210 20.57 -5.30 -9.92
C ASP A 210 19.98 -6.71 -9.82
N GLN A 211 18.75 -6.80 -9.29
CA GLN A 211 18.01 -8.06 -9.18
C GLN A 211 17.15 -8.33 -10.45
N PRO A 212 16.77 -9.58 -10.71
CA PRO A 212 15.85 -9.90 -11.79
C PRO A 212 14.50 -9.19 -11.61
N PHE A 213 13.95 -8.66 -12.71
CA PHE A 213 12.67 -7.95 -12.70
C PHE A 213 11.54 -8.76 -12.05
N LEU A 214 10.76 -8.08 -11.21
CA LEU A 214 9.53 -8.58 -10.59
C LEU A 214 8.56 -7.43 -10.35
N MET A 215 7.32 -7.60 -10.79
CA MET A 215 6.22 -6.66 -10.55
C MET A 215 4.93 -7.40 -10.21
N PRO A 216 4.39 -7.29 -8.98
CA PRO A 216 3.06 -7.78 -8.63
C PRO A 216 1.98 -7.06 -9.44
N ILE A 217 1.00 -7.81 -9.93
CA ILE A 217 -0.12 -7.27 -10.71
C ILE A 217 -1.22 -6.81 -9.74
N GLU A 218 -1.62 -5.55 -9.87
CA GLU A 218 -2.67 -4.92 -9.07
C GLU A 218 -3.98 -4.86 -9.82
N ASP A 219 -3.95 -4.33 -11.04
CA ASP A 219 -5.11 -4.20 -11.89
C ASP A 219 -4.82 -4.64 -13.32
N VAL A 220 -5.90 -5.04 -14.02
CA VAL A 220 -5.85 -5.51 -15.41
C VAL A 220 -6.88 -4.75 -16.23
N PHE A 221 -6.41 -4.07 -17.27
CA PHE A 221 -7.22 -3.28 -18.18
C PHE A 221 -7.14 -3.80 -19.61
N SER A 222 -8.26 -3.71 -20.35
CA SER A 222 -8.26 -3.85 -21.80
C SER A 222 -8.35 -2.48 -22.45
N ILE A 223 -7.39 -2.17 -23.32
CA ILE A 223 -7.37 -0.93 -24.10
C ILE A 223 -7.70 -1.29 -25.55
N SER A 224 -8.84 -0.76 -26.06
CA SER A 224 -9.26 -0.98 -27.44
C SER A 224 -8.15 -0.63 -28.42
N GLY A 225 -7.81 -1.57 -29.31
CA GLY A 225 -6.77 -1.42 -30.33
C GLY A 225 -5.32 -1.50 -29.83
N ARG A 226 -5.09 -1.64 -28.50
CA ARG A 226 -3.75 -1.77 -27.93
C ARG A 226 -3.50 -3.13 -27.26
N GLY A 227 -4.49 -3.70 -26.59
CA GLY A 227 -4.38 -4.98 -25.90
C GLY A 227 -4.59 -4.90 -24.39
N THR A 228 -4.03 -5.87 -23.67
CA THR A 228 -4.09 -5.95 -22.20
C THR A 228 -2.96 -5.18 -21.57
N VAL A 229 -3.31 -4.32 -20.62
CA VAL A 229 -2.37 -3.57 -19.77
C VAL A 229 -2.56 -4.06 -18.35
N VAL A 230 -1.45 -4.36 -17.68
CA VAL A 230 -1.42 -4.63 -16.24
C VAL A 230 -0.69 -3.53 -15.51
N THR A 231 -1.16 -3.17 -14.34
CA THR A 231 -0.52 -2.15 -13.50
C THR A 231 0.05 -2.78 -12.23
N GLY A 232 1.08 -2.16 -11.70
CA GLY A 232 1.71 -2.54 -10.45
C GLY A 232 2.94 -1.71 -10.16
N ARG A 233 3.45 -1.86 -8.93
CA ARG A 233 4.76 -1.33 -8.55
C ARG A 233 5.84 -2.34 -8.89
N VAL A 234 6.91 -1.91 -9.54
CA VAL A 234 8.09 -2.74 -9.73
C VAL A 234 8.74 -3.00 -8.37
N GLU A 235 8.73 -4.25 -7.93
CA GLU A 235 9.29 -4.66 -6.64
C GLU A 235 10.82 -4.67 -6.68
N ARG A 236 11.39 -5.15 -7.80
CA ARG A 236 12.84 -5.23 -8.03
C ARG A 236 13.17 -5.29 -9.52
N GLY A 237 14.42 -5.00 -9.86
CA GLY A 237 14.95 -5.07 -11.23
C GLY A 237 14.48 -3.95 -12.13
N VAL A 238 14.70 -4.16 -13.42
CA VAL A 238 14.34 -3.25 -14.50
C VAL A 238 13.66 -4.03 -15.61
N ILE A 239 12.67 -3.42 -16.26
CA ILE A 239 11.99 -3.93 -17.44
C ILE A 239 12.10 -2.93 -18.58
N HIS A 240 12.42 -3.43 -19.79
CA HIS A 240 12.49 -2.63 -21.01
C HIS A 240 11.37 -2.99 -21.98
N VAL A 241 11.03 -2.07 -22.83
CA VAL A 241 10.16 -2.36 -23.98
C VAL A 241 10.86 -3.36 -24.89
N GLY A 242 10.21 -4.49 -25.15
CA GLY A 242 10.75 -5.60 -25.93
C GLY A 242 11.15 -6.82 -25.11
N ASP A 243 11.26 -6.71 -23.79
CA ASP A 243 11.64 -7.83 -22.93
C ASP A 243 10.60 -8.95 -22.94
N GLU A 244 11.10 -10.20 -23.00
CA GLU A 244 10.30 -11.39 -22.70
C GLU A 244 10.12 -11.49 -21.18
N ILE A 245 8.88 -11.71 -20.75
CA ILE A 245 8.49 -11.82 -19.34
C ILE A 245 7.56 -13.00 -19.12
N GLU A 246 7.48 -13.49 -17.91
CA GLU A 246 6.56 -14.52 -17.47
C GLU A 246 5.47 -13.94 -16.57
N ILE A 247 4.24 -14.47 -16.73
CA ILE A 247 3.11 -14.24 -15.82
C ILE A 247 3.05 -15.45 -14.90
N VAL A 248 3.29 -15.26 -13.61
CA VAL A 248 3.49 -16.34 -12.63
C VAL A 248 2.50 -16.27 -11.49
N GLY A 249 1.99 -17.42 -11.06
CA GLY A 249 1.06 -17.57 -9.93
C GLY A 249 -0.39 -17.76 -10.35
N ILE A 250 -1.20 -18.31 -9.47
CA ILE A 250 -2.65 -18.61 -9.60
C ILE A 250 -2.97 -19.53 -10.78
N LYS A 251 -2.61 -19.12 -11.99
CA LYS A 251 -2.76 -19.88 -13.25
C LYS A 251 -1.42 -20.51 -13.69
N PRO A 252 -1.44 -21.45 -14.63
CA PRO A 252 -0.21 -21.95 -15.24
C PRO A 252 0.65 -20.82 -15.77
N THR A 253 1.95 -20.87 -15.50
CA THR A 253 2.91 -19.86 -15.96
C THR A 253 2.86 -19.71 -17.47
N SER A 254 2.74 -18.49 -17.94
CA SER A 254 2.71 -18.15 -19.36
C SER A 254 3.75 -17.10 -19.70
N LYS A 255 4.19 -17.08 -20.96
CA LYS A 255 5.16 -16.11 -21.47
C LYS A 255 4.48 -15.06 -22.32
N THR A 256 4.98 -13.85 -22.22
CA THR A 256 4.54 -12.72 -23.05
C THR A 256 5.70 -11.75 -23.29
N THR A 257 5.47 -10.68 -24.02
CA THR A 257 6.48 -9.62 -24.28
C THR A 257 5.92 -8.29 -23.83
N CYS A 258 6.74 -7.50 -23.15
CA CYS A 258 6.45 -6.10 -22.85
C CYS A 258 6.50 -5.28 -24.15
N THR A 259 5.39 -4.70 -24.59
CA THR A 259 5.34 -3.88 -25.81
C THR A 259 5.22 -2.39 -25.55
N GLY A 260 5.08 -1.99 -24.31
CA GLY A 260 5.04 -0.59 -23.90
C GLY A 260 4.97 -0.46 -22.39
N ILE A 261 5.53 0.64 -21.88
CA ILE A 261 5.55 0.98 -20.45
C ILE A 261 5.01 2.40 -20.32
N GLU A 262 4.12 2.61 -19.37
CA GLU A 262 3.53 3.93 -19.09
C GLU A 262 3.53 4.18 -17.57
N MET A 263 3.82 5.42 -17.17
CA MET A 263 3.65 5.91 -15.80
C MET A 263 2.97 7.28 -15.86
N PHE A 264 1.86 7.47 -15.12
CA PHE A 264 1.05 8.69 -15.13
C PHE A 264 0.69 9.19 -16.54
N ARG A 265 0.32 8.24 -17.44
CA ARG A 265 -0.02 8.49 -18.86
C ARG A 265 1.13 8.98 -19.75
N LYS A 266 2.36 9.04 -19.23
CA LYS A 266 3.58 9.31 -19.98
C LYS A 266 4.26 8.01 -20.37
N LEU A 267 4.94 7.99 -21.52
CA LEU A 267 5.66 6.81 -22.01
C LEU A 267 7.02 6.70 -21.34
N LEU A 268 7.43 5.45 -21.03
CA LEU A 268 8.79 5.13 -20.59
C LEU A 268 9.42 4.12 -21.55
N ASP A 269 10.75 4.20 -21.70
CA ASP A 269 11.53 3.18 -22.39
C ASP A 269 11.81 1.98 -21.48
N GLU A 270 11.91 2.24 -20.16
CA GLU A 270 12.15 1.26 -19.11
C GLU A 270 11.38 1.60 -17.83
N GLY A 271 11.02 0.55 -17.07
CA GLY A 271 10.47 0.66 -15.72
C GLY A 271 11.46 0.11 -14.70
N GLU A 272 11.72 0.87 -13.65
CA GLU A 272 12.72 0.57 -12.63
C GLU A 272 12.06 0.19 -11.30
N ALA A 273 12.81 -0.54 -10.45
CA ALA A 273 12.39 -0.85 -9.09
C ALA A 273 11.86 0.41 -8.37
N GLY A 274 10.64 0.32 -7.86
CA GLY A 274 9.92 1.41 -7.20
C GLY A 274 8.92 2.16 -8.07
N ASP A 275 8.99 2.06 -9.39
CA ASP A 275 8.04 2.72 -10.28
C ASP A 275 6.65 2.06 -10.23
N ASN A 276 5.60 2.87 -10.23
CA ASN A 276 4.24 2.42 -10.45
C ASN A 276 3.91 2.53 -11.94
N ILE A 277 3.94 1.41 -12.64
CA ILE A 277 3.83 1.37 -14.09
C ILE A 277 2.65 0.55 -14.60
N GLY A 278 2.21 0.90 -15.80
CA GLY A 278 1.36 0.06 -16.64
C GLY A 278 2.20 -0.60 -17.73
N VAL A 279 2.16 -1.93 -17.80
CA VAL A 279 2.89 -2.73 -18.79
C VAL A 279 1.91 -3.28 -19.82
N LEU A 280 2.14 -2.98 -21.09
CA LEU A 280 1.36 -3.49 -22.21
C LEU A 280 1.88 -4.86 -22.63
N LEU A 281 1.01 -5.87 -22.60
CA LEU A 281 1.34 -7.27 -22.87
C LEU A 281 0.98 -7.68 -24.30
N ARG A 282 1.92 -8.35 -25.00
CA ARG A 282 1.70 -8.85 -26.35
C ARG A 282 0.82 -10.11 -26.35
N GLY A 283 -0.29 -10.08 -27.09
CA GLY A 283 -1.10 -11.27 -27.37
C GLY A 283 -1.79 -11.88 -26.14
N THR A 284 -1.70 -11.26 -24.98
CA THR A 284 -2.34 -11.71 -23.74
C THR A 284 -3.75 -11.14 -23.66
N LYS A 285 -4.75 -12.00 -23.50
CA LYS A 285 -6.13 -11.57 -23.26
C LYS A 285 -6.34 -11.23 -21.79
N ARG A 286 -7.34 -10.38 -21.52
CA ARG A 286 -7.65 -9.94 -20.15
C ARG A 286 -7.97 -11.12 -19.21
N GLU A 287 -8.66 -12.13 -19.68
CA GLU A 287 -9.03 -13.33 -18.92
C GLU A 287 -7.87 -14.28 -18.64
N GLU A 288 -6.73 -14.10 -19.30
CA GLU A 288 -5.52 -14.92 -19.10
C GLU A 288 -4.65 -14.42 -17.97
N VAL A 289 -4.85 -13.17 -17.54
CA VAL A 289 -4.09 -12.53 -16.47
C VAL A 289 -5.04 -11.96 -15.42
N GLU A 290 -4.64 -12.00 -14.16
CA GLU A 290 -5.44 -11.47 -13.05
C GLU A 290 -4.58 -10.89 -11.93
N ARG A 291 -5.22 -10.07 -11.09
CA ARG A 291 -4.62 -9.53 -9.87
C ARG A 291 -4.08 -10.66 -8.98
N GLY A 292 -2.90 -10.46 -8.42
CA GLY A 292 -2.25 -11.43 -7.55
C GLY A 292 -1.21 -12.29 -8.23
N GLN A 293 -1.22 -12.38 -9.57
CA GLN A 293 -0.08 -12.88 -10.32
C GLN A 293 1.06 -11.84 -10.32
N VAL A 294 2.24 -12.26 -10.74
CA VAL A 294 3.37 -11.34 -10.93
C VAL A 294 3.87 -11.40 -12.37
N LEU A 295 4.36 -10.26 -12.87
CA LEU A 295 5.26 -10.23 -14.02
C LEU A 295 6.70 -10.43 -13.52
N ALA A 296 7.45 -11.29 -14.15
CA ALA A 296 8.82 -11.58 -13.75
C ALA A 296 9.73 -11.82 -14.96
N ALA A 297 11.03 -11.61 -14.76
CA ALA A 297 12.03 -12.09 -15.72
C ALA A 297 11.95 -13.62 -15.79
N PRO A 298 12.11 -14.22 -17.01
CA PRO A 298 11.89 -15.65 -17.21
C PRO A 298 12.71 -16.54 -16.28
N GLY A 299 12.03 -17.49 -15.63
CA GLY A 299 12.66 -18.48 -14.76
C GLY A 299 13.18 -17.98 -13.40
N THR A 300 12.86 -16.76 -13.01
CA THR A 300 13.42 -16.14 -11.77
C THR A 300 12.54 -16.28 -10.54
N ILE A 301 11.29 -16.69 -10.71
CA ILE A 301 10.35 -17.01 -9.63
C ILE A 301 9.41 -18.12 -10.10
N THR A 302 8.97 -18.94 -9.15
CA THR A 302 8.06 -20.07 -9.41
C THR A 302 6.82 -19.97 -8.52
N PRO A 303 5.68 -20.55 -8.96
CA PRO A 303 4.48 -20.62 -8.13
C PRO A 303 4.56 -21.81 -7.15
N HIS A 304 4.11 -21.61 -5.91
CA HIS A 304 4.17 -22.59 -4.84
C HIS A 304 2.87 -22.64 -4.03
N THR A 305 2.55 -23.81 -3.47
CA THR A 305 1.39 -24.03 -2.59
C THR A 305 1.79 -24.37 -1.16
N ASP A 306 2.94 -25.02 -0.96
CA ASP A 306 3.31 -25.57 0.34
C ASP A 306 4.62 -24.93 0.83
N PHE A 307 4.58 -24.38 2.03
CA PHE A 307 5.73 -23.72 2.63
C PHE A 307 5.73 -23.79 4.15
N VAL A 308 6.90 -23.60 4.75
CA VAL A 308 7.09 -23.38 6.18
C VAL A 308 7.23 -21.88 6.44
N SER A 309 6.64 -21.42 7.51
CA SER A 309 6.67 -20.01 7.92
C SER A 309 6.94 -19.85 9.41
N GLU A 310 7.59 -18.77 9.77
CA GLU A 310 7.63 -18.23 11.12
C GLU A 310 6.56 -17.14 11.24
N CYS A 311 5.65 -17.29 12.19
CA CYS A 311 4.49 -16.43 12.36
C CYS A 311 4.39 -15.89 13.78
N TYR A 312 3.94 -14.68 13.91
CA TYR A 312 3.44 -14.09 15.15
C TYR A 312 1.91 -14.00 15.08
N ILE A 313 1.24 -14.46 16.11
CA ILE A 313 -0.21 -14.44 16.25
C ILE A 313 -0.60 -13.28 17.15
N LEU A 314 -1.37 -12.33 16.61
CA LEU A 314 -1.75 -11.10 17.31
C LEU A 314 -2.61 -11.41 18.54
N THR A 315 -2.35 -10.67 19.61
CA THR A 315 -3.16 -10.70 20.82
C THR A 315 -4.51 -10.00 20.60
N LYS A 316 -5.43 -10.16 21.55
CA LYS A 316 -6.71 -9.45 21.53
C LYS A 316 -6.53 -7.93 21.61
N GLU A 317 -5.57 -7.48 22.41
CA GLU A 317 -5.24 -6.05 22.59
C GLU A 317 -4.69 -5.43 21.31
N GLU A 318 -4.01 -6.22 20.49
CA GLU A 318 -3.53 -5.85 19.15
C GLU A 318 -4.61 -5.95 18.06
N GLY A 319 -5.86 -6.26 18.42
CA GLY A 319 -6.97 -6.44 17.47
C GLY A 319 -7.04 -7.83 16.85
N GLY A 320 -6.23 -8.78 17.33
CA GLY A 320 -6.17 -10.16 16.86
C GLY A 320 -7.22 -11.07 17.48
N ARG A 321 -6.89 -12.35 17.58
CA ARG A 321 -7.75 -13.40 18.15
C ARG A 321 -7.79 -13.31 19.67
N HIS A 322 -8.87 -13.82 20.25
CA HIS A 322 -9.01 -14.03 21.70
C HIS A 322 -9.10 -15.52 22.08
N THR A 323 -9.08 -16.41 21.09
CA THR A 323 -9.13 -17.86 21.26
C THR A 323 -7.96 -18.54 20.55
N PRO A 324 -7.44 -19.67 21.05
CA PRO A 324 -6.42 -20.45 20.37
C PRO A 324 -6.96 -21.03 19.05
N PHE A 325 -6.03 -21.46 18.19
CA PHE A 325 -6.36 -22.31 17.06
C PHE A 325 -5.53 -23.61 17.07
N PHE A 326 -6.01 -24.58 16.31
CA PHE A 326 -5.48 -25.95 16.24
C PHE A 326 -5.02 -26.25 14.81
N SER A 327 -4.35 -27.38 14.62
CA SER A 327 -4.08 -27.88 13.26
C SER A 327 -5.35 -27.97 12.43
N ASN A 328 -5.22 -27.79 11.12
CA ASN A 328 -6.30 -27.64 10.13
C ASN A 328 -7.08 -26.32 10.22
N TYR A 329 -6.57 -25.32 10.94
CA TYR A 329 -7.11 -23.97 10.87
C TYR A 329 -6.94 -23.40 9.45
N ARG A 330 -7.98 -22.74 8.91
CA ARG A 330 -8.06 -22.33 7.50
C ARG A 330 -8.36 -20.83 7.35
N PRO A 331 -7.40 -19.97 7.65
CA PRO A 331 -7.52 -18.52 7.43
C PRO A 331 -7.20 -18.13 5.99
N GLN A 332 -7.27 -16.82 5.71
CA GLN A 332 -6.78 -16.21 4.49
C GLN A 332 -5.36 -15.68 4.68
N PHE A 333 -4.51 -15.97 3.71
CA PHE A 333 -3.13 -15.50 3.62
C PHE A 333 -3.03 -14.40 2.59
N TYR A 334 -2.58 -13.24 2.99
CA TYR A 334 -2.43 -12.07 2.13
C TYR A 334 -0.99 -11.91 1.70
N PHE A 335 -0.72 -12.14 0.42
CA PHE A 335 0.59 -11.99 -0.20
C PHE A 335 0.53 -10.89 -1.26
N ARG A 336 1.43 -9.90 -1.20
CA ARG A 336 1.48 -8.81 -2.20
C ARG A 336 0.09 -8.25 -2.50
N THR A 337 -0.46 -8.56 -3.68
CA THR A 337 -1.74 -8.03 -4.19
C THR A 337 -2.91 -9.03 -4.11
N THR A 338 -2.71 -10.21 -3.52
CA THR A 338 -3.74 -11.27 -3.46
C THR A 338 -3.92 -11.85 -2.06
N ASP A 339 -5.05 -12.50 -1.87
CA ASP A 339 -5.34 -13.36 -0.73
C ASP A 339 -5.68 -14.77 -1.21
N VAL A 340 -5.22 -15.76 -0.47
CA VAL A 340 -5.48 -17.17 -0.73
C VAL A 340 -5.80 -17.87 0.58
N THR A 341 -6.85 -18.70 0.57
CA THR A 341 -7.12 -19.60 1.71
C THR A 341 -6.04 -20.66 1.82
N GLY A 342 -5.53 -20.87 3.01
CA GLY A 342 -4.57 -21.93 3.26
C GLY A 342 -4.93 -22.71 4.53
N THR A 343 -4.46 -23.95 4.62
CA THR A 343 -4.58 -24.81 5.79
C THR A 343 -3.28 -24.76 6.57
N ILE A 344 -3.36 -24.56 7.88
CA ILE A 344 -2.22 -24.55 8.79
C ILE A 344 -2.06 -25.94 9.43
N GLU A 345 -0.84 -26.45 9.37
CA GLU A 345 -0.40 -27.61 10.15
C GLU A 345 0.59 -27.17 11.21
N LEU A 346 0.33 -27.55 12.46
CA LEU A 346 1.22 -27.27 13.59
C LEU A 346 2.34 -28.32 13.67
N PRO A 347 3.52 -27.94 14.18
CA PRO A 347 4.61 -28.88 14.34
C PRO A 347 4.26 -29.98 15.38
N GLU A 348 4.92 -31.15 15.26
CA GLU A 348 4.76 -32.25 16.22
C GLU A 348 4.97 -31.79 17.68
N GLY A 349 4.06 -32.18 18.56
CA GLY A 349 4.08 -31.78 19.97
C GLY A 349 3.40 -30.45 20.28
N THR A 350 2.93 -29.72 19.28
CA THR A 350 2.15 -28.48 19.48
C THR A 350 0.67 -28.77 19.23
N GLU A 351 -0.12 -28.78 20.29
CA GLU A 351 -1.56 -29.06 20.20
C GLU A 351 -2.34 -27.83 19.72
N MET A 352 -1.97 -26.63 20.19
CA MET A 352 -2.64 -25.38 19.89
C MET A 352 -1.65 -24.22 19.87
N VAL A 353 -2.07 -23.11 19.28
CA VAL A 353 -1.36 -21.83 19.26
C VAL A 353 -2.24 -20.76 19.90
N MET A 354 -1.68 -20.02 20.85
CA MET A 354 -2.36 -18.95 21.58
C MET A 354 -2.10 -17.59 20.91
N PRO A 355 -3.03 -16.64 21.05
CA PRO A 355 -2.73 -15.23 20.76
C PRO A 355 -1.49 -14.76 21.54
N GLY A 356 -0.57 -14.09 20.86
CA GLY A 356 0.73 -13.65 21.39
C GLY A 356 1.90 -14.62 21.12
N ASP A 357 1.62 -15.81 20.60
CA ASP A 357 2.67 -16.79 20.31
C ASP A 357 3.45 -16.46 19.03
N ASN A 358 4.76 -16.73 19.09
CA ASN A 358 5.59 -16.93 17.91
C ASN A 358 5.65 -18.43 17.60
N VAL A 359 5.25 -18.82 16.41
CA VAL A 359 5.13 -20.24 16.03
C VAL A 359 5.66 -20.49 14.63
N LYS A 360 6.30 -21.64 14.47
CA LYS A 360 6.66 -22.18 13.16
C LYS A 360 5.52 -23.06 12.66
N ILE A 361 4.95 -22.75 11.52
CA ILE A 361 3.81 -23.46 10.91
C ILE A 361 4.15 -23.96 9.51
N THR A 362 3.51 -25.04 9.10
CA THR A 362 3.45 -25.48 7.72
C THR A 362 2.11 -25.03 7.14
N VAL A 363 2.14 -24.44 5.95
CA VAL A 363 0.95 -23.92 5.28
C VAL A 363 0.79 -24.59 3.93
N GLN A 364 -0.44 -25.00 3.63
CA GLN A 364 -0.86 -25.48 2.31
C GLN A 364 -1.93 -24.54 1.75
N LEU A 365 -1.60 -23.84 0.67
CA LEU A 365 -2.51 -22.92 -0.02
C LEU A 365 -3.42 -23.67 -1.00
N LEU A 366 -4.64 -23.15 -1.21
CA LEU A 366 -5.58 -23.68 -2.18
C LEU A 366 -5.15 -23.40 -3.64
N HIS A 367 -4.42 -22.32 -3.87
CA HIS A 367 -3.92 -21.93 -5.18
C HIS A 367 -2.44 -21.58 -5.10
N PRO A 368 -1.65 -21.90 -6.15
CA PRO A 368 -0.24 -21.56 -6.18
C PRO A 368 -0.07 -20.03 -6.34
N ILE A 369 0.87 -19.45 -5.61
CA ILE A 369 1.28 -18.06 -5.76
C ILE A 369 2.77 -17.96 -6.05
N ALA A 370 3.18 -16.93 -6.77
CA ALA A 370 4.58 -16.60 -6.99
C ALA A 370 5.25 -16.30 -5.66
N MET A 371 6.17 -17.16 -5.22
CA MET A 371 6.73 -17.14 -3.87
C MET A 371 8.25 -17.27 -3.90
N SER A 372 8.89 -16.63 -2.94
CA SER A 372 10.30 -16.81 -2.60
C SER A 372 10.46 -16.85 -1.08
N GLU A 373 11.53 -17.46 -0.59
CA GLU A 373 11.90 -17.37 0.82
C GLU A 373 12.12 -15.91 1.21
N GLY A 374 11.72 -15.53 2.41
CA GLY A 374 11.70 -14.15 2.89
C GLY A 374 10.44 -13.35 2.54
N LEU A 375 9.52 -13.90 1.74
CA LEU A 375 8.26 -13.23 1.44
C LEU A 375 7.40 -13.09 2.70
N ARG A 376 6.97 -11.87 3.01
CA ARG A 376 6.08 -11.56 4.13
C ARG A 376 4.63 -11.72 3.72
N PHE A 377 3.79 -12.04 4.70
CA PHE A 377 2.34 -12.13 4.53
C PHE A 377 1.59 -11.82 5.82
N ALA A 378 0.33 -11.42 5.66
CA ALA A 378 -0.61 -11.28 6.77
C ALA A 378 -1.58 -12.48 6.79
N ILE A 379 -2.02 -12.87 7.99
CA ILE A 379 -3.06 -13.88 8.21
C ILE A 379 -4.32 -13.15 8.66
N ARG A 380 -5.45 -13.43 7.99
CA ARG A 380 -6.73 -12.78 8.29
C ARG A 380 -7.85 -13.78 8.46
N GLU A 381 -8.79 -13.46 9.35
CA GLU A 381 -10.01 -14.21 9.62
C GLU A 381 -11.16 -13.24 9.93
N GLY A 382 -12.34 -13.45 9.34
CA GLY A 382 -13.54 -12.68 9.65
C GLY A 382 -13.40 -11.16 9.50
N GLY A 383 -12.54 -10.69 8.57
CA GLY A 383 -12.29 -9.27 8.35
C GLY A 383 -11.20 -8.66 9.25
N HIS A 384 -10.61 -9.42 10.17
CA HIS A 384 -9.56 -8.97 11.07
C HIS A 384 -8.20 -9.61 10.74
N THR A 385 -7.11 -8.86 10.94
CA THR A 385 -5.75 -9.41 10.89
C THR A 385 -5.50 -10.15 12.21
N VAL A 386 -5.16 -11.43 12.10
CA VAL A 386 -4.94 -12.31 13.26
C VAL A 386 -3.50 -12.74 13.43
N GLY A 387 -2.64 -12.45 12.47
CA GLY A 387 -1.22 -12.75 12.53
C GLY A 387 -0.46 -12.25 11.32
N ALA A 388 0.85 -12.36 11.39
CA ALA A 388 1.78 -12.09 10.31
C ALA A 388 2.90 -13.10 10.29
N GLY A 389 3.48 -13.34 9.13
CA GLY A 389 4.56 -14.31 8.99
C GLY A 389 5.49 -14.01 7.83
N VAL A 390 6.56 -14.79 7.81
CA VAL A 390 7.58 -14.79 6.76
C VAL A 390 7.77 -16.21 6.26
N VAL A 391 7.81 -16.39 4.94
CA VAL A 391 8.14 -17.68 4.31
C VAL A 391 9.59 -18.02 4.63
N SER A 392 9.81 -19.05 5.45
CA SER A 392 11.15 -19.46 5.85
C SER A 392 11.70 -20.56 4.97
N LYS A 393 10.84 -21.39 4.36
CA LYS A 393 11.23 -22.49 3.46
C LYS A 393 10.07 -22.86 2.54
N ILE A 394 10.37 -23.03 1.27
CA ILE A 394 9.43 -23.55 0.27
C ILE A 394 9.52 -25.08 0.24
N ILE A 395 8.35 -25.76 0.19
CA ILE A 395 8.25 -27.23 0.16
C ILE A 395 7.85 -27.68 -1.25
N LYS A 396 6.80 -27.07 -1.83
CA LYS A 396 6.26 -27.46 -3.15
C LYS A 396 5.63 -26.29 -3.88
#